data_686e20b790dae99f2283659f37863a36
#
_entry.id   686e20b790dae99f2283659f37863a36
#
_cell.length_a   1.000
_cell.length_b   1.000
_cell.length_c   1.000
_cell.angle_alpha   90.00
_cell.angle_beta   90.00
_cell.angle_gamma   90.00
#
_symmetry.space_group_name_H-M   'P 1'
#
loop_
_entity.id
_entity.type
_entity.pdbx_description
1 polymer ?
#
loop_
_entity_poly.entity_id
_entity_poly.type
_entity_poly.pdbx_seq_one_letter_code
_entity_poly.pdbx_strand_id
1 'polypeptide(L)'
;MRLAIWFLLLFAVAVVAAATLGANDGLASFYLGAWRLDLSLNFFVLLLIGTCFLLVAVFQAINALIGMPQRAREWRTSRRDRAGQAALREGLAQYFGGRYTRAQKAAQRALAIQAETPELAQDNEFTVLGHLLAAGSAHRLQNRALRDQELGRALELAQHSASARSAEEGARLLAAEWALDDRDAPRAIELLNALPHGVARRTHALRLKLQAARLGGQPQEALKTARLLIKHQGFSTVGAAGLVRSLAFEALDAAHDIDQLRRLWMGLDAADRRDPFIAARAAAQASALGSPDDARTWLRPLWDDIAELAPEDRWAIAEALAGAVSGIGPEWLPRLDAASQALPRDGAVALAAGRALAERGLWGKSRALLEQAANDVALPTTTRRKAWIALAELATRENDAARAARCFENAAREG
;
A
#
# COMPACT_ATOMS: atom_id res chain seq x y z
N MET A 1 18.61 -18.27 -51.26
CA MET A 1 17.78 -17.64 -52.33
C MET A 1 18.45 -16.45 -53.00
N ARG A 2 19.04 -15.50 -52.32
CA ARG A 2 19.72 -14.33 -52.97
C ARG A 2 20.88 -14.73 -53.90
N LEU A 3 21.70 -15.73 -53.49
CA LEU A 3 22.79 -16.26 -54.33
C LEU A 3 22.29 -16.88 -55.62
N ALA A 4 21.19 -17.65 -55.60
CA ALA A 4 20.62 -18.26 -56.80
C ALA A 4 20.07 -17.22 -57.78
N ILE A 5 19.46 -16.15 -57.27
CA ILE A 5 18.98 -15.04 -58.11
C ILE A 5 20.16 -14.31 -58.76
N TRP A 6 21.26 -14.13 -58.05
CA TRP A 6 22.49 -13.51 -58.61
C TRP A 6 23.13 -14.40 -59.70
N PHE A 7 23.19 -15.70 -59.48
CA PHE A 7 23.65 -16.66 -60.48
C PHE A 7 22.79 -16.66 -61.76
N LEU A 8 21.45 -16.61 -61.58
CA LEU A 8 20.51 -16.57 -62.70
C LEU A 8 20.62 -15.29 -63.48
N LEU A 9 20.82 -14.13 -62.81
CA LEU A 9 21.02 -12.81 -63.41
C LEU A 9 22.36 -12.75 -64.14
N LEU A 10 23.41 -13.31 -63.58
CA LEU A 10 24.74 -13.41 -64.15
C LEU A 10 24.73 -14.31 -65.41
N PHE A 11 24.01 -15.44 -65.35
CA PHE A 11 23.80 -16.33 -66.49
C PHE A 11 23.01 -15.65 -67.62
N ALA A 12 21.94 -14.95 -67.28
CA ALA A 12 21.16 -14.19 -68.28
C ALA A 12 21.99 -13.06 -68.94
N VAL A 13 22.79 -12.32 -68.17
CA VAL A 13 23.71 -11.32 -68.69
C VAL A 13 24.78 -11.94 -69.55
N ALA A 14 25.33 -13.10 -69.20
CA ALA A 14 26.32 -13.84 -70.02
C ALA A 14 25.71 -14.34 -71.35
N VAL A 15 24.48 -14.84 -71.36
CA VAL A 15 23.77 -15.29 -72.57
C VAL A 15 23.49 -14.08 -73.51
N VAL A 16 22.99 -12.95 -72.95
CA VAL A 16 22.78 -11.72 -73.72
C VAL A 16 24.10 -11.18 -74.25
N ALA A 17 25.14 -11.17 -73.46
CA ALA A 17 26.47 -10.76 -73.92
C ALA A 17 27.02 -11.67 -75.02
N ALA A 18 26.87 -12.99 -74.91
CA ALA A 18 27.29 -13.92 -75.93
C ALA A 18 26.52 -13.75 -77.25
N ALA A 19 25.20 -13.47 -77.17
CA ALA A 19 24.37 -13.23 -78.36
C ALA A 19 24.68 -11.87 -79.08
N THR A 20 25.03 -10.84 -78.32
CA THR A 20 25.33 -9.49 -78.91
C THR A 20 26.77 -9.32 -79.29
N LEU A 21 27.73 -10.03 -78.71
CA LEU A 21 29.16 -9.97 -79.01
C LEU A 21 29.62 -10.95 -80.08
N GLY A 22 28.78 -11.94 -80.44
CA GLY A 22 29.15 -12.98 -81.43
C GLY A 22 29.38 -12.54 -82.86
N ALA A 23 29.08 -11.26 -83.20
CA ALA A 23 29.25 -10.70 -84.57
C ALA A 23 30.34 -9.62 -84.62
N ASN A 24 31.21 -9.50 -83.57
CA ASN A 24 32.20 -8.39 -83.55
C ASN A 24 33.61 -8.89 -83.70
N ASP A 25 34.25 -8.62 -84.86
CA ASP A 25 35.64 -8.98 -85.16
C ASP A 25 36.67 -7.99 -84.56
N GLY A 26 36.27 -7.16 -83.57
CA GLY A 26 37.15 -6.16 -82.94
C GLY A 26 38.28 -6.83 -82.13
N LEU A 27 39.50 -6.28 -82.25
CA LEU A 27 40.71 -6.67 -81.51
C LEU A 27 41.10 -5.57 -80.53
N ALA A 28 41.37 -6.00 -79.21
CA ALA A 28 41.99 -5.13 -78.23
C ALA A 28 43.52 -5.40 -78.24
N SER A 29 44.28 -4.41 -78.70
CA SER A 29 45.75 -4.53 -78.80
C SER A 29 46.43 -3.79 -77.64
N PHE A 30 47.25 -4.51 -76.88
CA PHE A 30 48.03 -4.00 -75.75
C PHE A 30 49.49 -3.95 -76.13
N TYR A 31 50.11 -2.78 -75.97
CA TYR A 31 51.53 -2.54 -76.23
C TYR A 31 52.28 -2.46 -74.87
N LEU A 32 53.15 -3.45 -74.59
CA LEU A 32 54.06 -3.44 -73.45
C LEU A 32 55.50 -3.42 -73.94
N GLY A 33 56.05 -2.23 -74.10
CA GLY A 33 57.39 -2.06 -74.68
C GLY A 33 57.49 -2.67 -76.10
N ALA A 34 58.30 -3.72 -76.30
CA ALA A 34 58.50 -4.34 -77.60
C ALA A 34 57.46 -5.47 -77.90
N TRP A 35 56.55 -5.79 -76.94
CA TRP A 35 55.59 -6.88 -77.10
C TRP A 35 54.20 -6.29 -77.45
N ARG A 36 53.58 -6.88 -78.48
CA ARG A 36 52.22 -6.61 -78.87
C ARG A 36 51.36 -7.84 -78.55
N LEU A 37 50.29 -7.69 -77.72
CA LEU A 37 49.35 -8.66 -77.39
C LEU A 37 47.98 -8.32 -77.98
N ASP A 38 47.53 -9.05 -78.97
CA ASP A 38 46.21 -8.90 -79.59
C ASP A 38 45.25 -9.88 -79.04
N LEU A 39 44.21 -9.39 -78.36
CA LEU A 39 43.12 -10.20 -77.82
C LEU A 39 41.82 -9.87 -78.55
N SER A 40 40.96 -10.86 -78.77
CA SER A 40 39.62 -10.54 -79.27
C SER A 40 38.89 -9.63 -78.27
N LEU A 41 38.17 -8.64 -78.73
CA LEU A 41 37.43 -7.69 -77.87
C LEU A 41 36.48 -8.44 -76.91
N ASN A 42 35.85 -9.49 -77.39
CA ASN A 42 34.96 -10.37 -76.59
C ASN A 42 35.68 -11.02 -75.41
N PHE A 43 36.90 -11.54 -75.65
CA PHE A 43 37.71 -12.17 -74.59
C PHE A 43 38.21 -11.12 -73.61
N PHE A 44 38.59 -9.93 -74.06
CA PHE A 44 39.01 -8.82 -73.21
C PHE A 44 37.88 -8.35 -72.27
N VAL A 45 36.64 -8.15 -72.80
CA VAL A 45 35.48 -7.79 -71.97
C VAL A 45 35.15 -8.87 -70.99
N LEU A 46 35.20 -10.16 -71.38
CA LEU A 46 34.97 -11.27 -70.46
C LEU A 46 36.03 -11.34 -69.34
N LEU A 47 37.29 -11.13 -69.69
CA LEU A 47 38.41 -11.04 -68.74
C LEU A 47 38.25 -9.89 -67.79
N LEU A 48 37.83 -8.72 -68.30
CA LEU A 48 37.58 -7.53 -67.47
C LEU A 48 36.45 -7.73 -66.48
N ILE A 49 35.31 -8.30 -66.94
CA ILE A 49 34.17 -8.65 -66.06
C ILE A 49 34.60 -9.66 -65.02
N GLY A 50 35.33 -10.71 -65.43
CA GLY A 50 35.83 -11.74 -64.49
C GLY A 50 36.77 -11.17 -63.43
N THR A 51 37.67 -10.26 -63.86
CA THR A 51 38.61 -9.57 -62.95
C THR A 51 37.87 -8.66 -61.99
N CYS A 52 36.90 -7.89 -62.45
CA CYS A 52 36.03 -7.06 -61.56
C CYS A 52 35.26 -7.90 -60.56
N PHE A 53 34.69 -9.06 -61.02
CA PHE A 53 34.00 -9.95 -60.15
C PHE A 53 34.93 -10.56 -59.07
N LEU A 54 36.13 -10.98 -59.52
CA LEU A 54 37.15 -11.52 -58.60
C LEU A 54 37.57 -10.47 -57.56
N LEU A 55 37.81 -9.23 -57.96
CA LEU A 55 38.17 -8.13 -57.06
C LEU A 55 37.05 -7.84 -56.04
N VAL A 56 35.79 -7.82 -56.49
CA VAL A 56 34.65 -7.63 -55.59
C VAL A 56 34.52 -8.85 -54.61
N ALA A 57 34.71 -10.07 -55.12
CA ALA A 57 34.66 -11.26 -54.25
C ALA A 57 35.78 -11.27 -53.21
N VAL A 58 37.01 -10.90 -53.61
CA VAL A 58 38.16 -10.78 -52.66
C VAL A 58 37.90 -9.69 -51.64
N PHE A 59 37.41 -8.52 -52.09
CA PHE A 59 37.08 -7.42 -51.17
C PHE A 59 36.00 -7.81 -50.16
N GLN A 60 34.93 -8.51 -50.61
CA GLN A 60 33.90 -9.03 -49.73
C GLN A 60 34.43 -10.10 -48.76
N ALA A 61 35.32 -10.98 -49.21
CA ALA A 61 35.96 -11.97 -48.35
C ALA A 61 36.84 -11.31 -47.28
N ILE A 62 37.62 -10.30 -47.64
CA ILE A 62 38.44 -9.53 -46.69
C ILE A 62 37.53 -8.83 -45.66
N ASN A 63 36.48 -8.14 -46.09
CA ASN A 63 35.54 -7.49 -45.19
C ASN A 63 34.81 -8.50 -44.28
N ALA A 64 34.46 -9.66 -44.79
CA ALA A 64 33.85 -10.75 -43.98
C ALA A 64 34.81 -11.28 -42.92
N LEU A 65 36.10 -11.43 -43.26
CA LEU A 65 37.15 -11.87 -42.34
C LEU A 65 37.44 -10.81 -41.26
N ILE A 66 37.53 -9.54 -41.62
CA ILE A 66 37.74 -8.44 -40.69
C ILE A 66 36.54 -8.30 -39.73
N GLY A 67 35.33 -8.48 -40.23
CA GLY A 67 34.08 -8.42 -39.41
C GLY A 67 33.80 -9.66 -38.54
N MET A 68 34.45 -10.79 -38.77
CA MET A 68 34.25 -12.02 -37.99
C MET A 68 34.46 -11.88 -36.47
N PRO A 69 35.56 -11.22 -36.00
CA PRO A 69 35.76 -11.10 -34.54
C PRO A 69 34.66 -10.30 -33.86
N GLN A 70 34.15 -9.25 -34.52
CA GLN A 70 33.09 -8.39 -34.00
C GLN A 70 31.74 -9.17 -33.94
N ARG A 71 31.38 -9.87 -35.02
CA ARG A 71 30.19 -10.73 -35.06
C ARG A 71 30.27 -11.86 -34.03
N ALA A 72 31.44 -12.45 -33.82
CA ALA A 72 31.66 -13.47 -32.82
C ALA A 72 31.47 -12.93 -31.38
N ARG A 73 31.94 -11.67 -31.11
CA ARG A 73 31.69 -10.99 -29.84
C ARG A 73 30.20 -10.72 -29.65
N GLU A 74 29.55 -10.10 -30.60
CA GLU A 74 28.10 -9.80 -30.57
C GLU A 74 27.26 -11.08 -30.36
N TRP A 75 27.62 -12.17 -31.04
CA TRP A 75 26.95 -13.45 -30.85
C TRP A 75 27.15 -14.03 -29.43
N ARG A 76 28.38 -13.94 -28.88
CA ARG A 76 28.67 -14.41 -27.52
C ARG A 76 27.90 -13.56 -26.50
N THR A 77 27.90 -12.24 -26.64
CA THR A 77 27.16 -11.33 -25.76
C THR A 77 25.67 -11.61 -25.82
N SER A 78 25.07 -11.72 -27.02
CA SER A 78 23.65 -12.04 -27.19
C SER A 78 23.29 -13.42 -26.64
N ARG A 79 24.18 -14.40 -26.69
CA ARG A 79 23.96 -15.73 -26.11
C ARG A 79 24.00 -15.66 -24.57
N ARG A 80 24.93 -14.89 -24.00
CA ARG A 80 25.01 -14.68 -22.54
C ARG A 80 23.83 -13.89 -22.02
N ASP A 81 23.42 -12.85 -22.69
CA ASP A 81 22.20 -12.06 -22.37
C ASP A 81 20.98 -12.98 -22.32
N ARG A 82 20.73 -13.77 -23.38
CA ARG A 82 19.62 -14.74 -23.37
C ARG A 82 19.71 -15.75 -22.22
N ALA A 83 20.91 -16.19 -21.87
CA ALA A 83 21.13 -17.11 -20.75
C ALA A 83 20.85 -16.45 -19.40
N GLY A 84 21.27 -15.18 -19.20
CA GLY A 84 20.95 -14.38 -18.01
C GLY A 84 19.48 -14.16 -17.83
N GLN A 85 18.81 -13.71 -18.90
CA GLN A 85 17.34 -13.51 -18.89
C GLN A 85 16.56 -14.83 -18.68
N ALA A 86 17.05 -15.96 -19.23
CA ALA A 86 16.44 -17.26 -19.00
C ALA A 86 16.59 -17.69 -17.54
N ALA A 87 17.77 -17.46 -16.93
CA ALA A 87 18.00 -17.75 -15.51
C ALA A 87 17.13 -16.90 -14.58
N LEU A 88 16.95 -15.60 -14.90
CA LEU A 88 16.06 -14.72 -14.13
C LEU A 88 14.59 -15.17 -14.22
N ARG A 89 14.12 -15.50 -15.44
CA ARG A 89 12.75 -16.05 -15.65
C ARG A 89 12.56 -17.37 -14.93
N GLU A 90 13.54 -18.26 -14.97
CA GLU A 90 13.53 -19.50 -14.20
C GLU A 90 13.42 -19.20 -12.71
N GLY A 91 14.22 -18.26 -12.20
CA GLY A 91 14.17 -17.82 -10.81
C GLY A 91 12.80 -17.32 -10.39
N LEU A 92 12.17 -16.47 -11.19
CA LEU A 92 10.80 -15.99 -10.94
C LEU A 92 9.78 -17.15 -10.94
N ALA A 93 9.86 -18.07 -11.91
CA ALA A 93 8.97 -19.23 -11.96
C ALA A 93 9.13 -20.14 -10.73
N GLN A 94 10.38 -20.36 -10.26
CA GLN A 94 10.64 -21.13 -9.04
C GLN A 94 10.16 -20.37 -7.78
N TYR A 95 10.29 -19.05 -7.74
CA TYR A 95 9.83 -18.21 -6.63
C TYR A 95 8.31 -18.30 -6.47
N PHE A 96 7.56 -18.06 -7.54
CA PHE A 96 6.10 -18.19 -7.53
C PHE A 96 5.62 -19.64 -7.34
N GLY A 97 6.44 -20.63 -7.72
CA GLY A 97 6.21 -22.03 -7.43
C GLY A 97 6.58 -22.46 -5.99
N GLY A 98 6.96 -21.53 -5.10
CA GLY A 98 7.31 -21.82 -3.70
C GLY A 98 8.67 -22.51 -3.52
N ARG A 99 9.48 -22.66 -4.59
CA ARG A 99 10.78 -23.34 -4.56
C ARG A 99 11.94 -22.34 -4.33
N TYR A 100 11.91 -21.66 -3.19
CA TYR A 100 12.75 -20.51 -2.90
C TYR A 100 14.25 -20.77 -2.98
N THR A 101 14.72 -21.95 -2.57
CA THR A 101 16.15 -22.33 -2.70
C THR A 101 16.59 -22.39 -4.17
N ARG A 102 15.72 -22.88 -5.06
CA ARG A 102 16.02 -22.92 -6.51
C ARG A 102 15.94 -21.53 -7.11
N ALA A 103 14.94 -20.73 -6.69
CA ALA A 103 14.81 -19.35 -7.11
C ALA A 103 16.04 -18.53 -6.76
N GLN A 104 16.56 -18.66 -5.55
CA GLN A 104 17.77 -17.99 -5.11
C GLN A 104 19.00 -18.38 -5.95
N LYS A 105 19.22 -19.68 -6.19
CA LYS A 105 20.31 -20.15 -7.04
C LYS A 105 20.20 -19.64 -8.47
N ALA A 106 18.99 -19.60 -9.03
CA ALA A 106 18.74 -19.08 -10.37
C ALA A 106 19.00 -17.57 -10.45
N ALA A 107 18.60 -16.78 -9.44
CA ALA A 107 18.90 -15.36 -9.34
C ALA A 107 20.40 -15.10 -9.25
N GLN A 108 21.12 -15.82 -8.40
CA GLN A 108 22.56 -15.73 -8.29
C GLN A 108 23.29 -16.09 -9.60
N ARG A 109 22.80 -17.11 -10.31
CA ARG A 109 23.32 -17.48 -11.64
C ARG A 109 23.08 -16.36 -12.66
N ALA A 110 21.93 -15.74 -12.67
CA ALA A 110 21.62 -14.61 -13.55
C ALA A 110 22.58 -13.44 -13.30
N LEU A 111 22.78 -13.07 -12.02
CA LEU A 111 23.71 -12.02 -11.61
C LEU A 111 25.17 -12.34 -11.97
N ALA A 112 25.61 -13.59 -11.81
CA ALA A 112 26.96 -14.01 -12.18
C ALA A 112 27.19 -13.90 -13.69
N ILE A 113 26.23 -14.35 -14.51
CA ILE A 113 26.33 -14.24 -15.98
C ILE A 113 26.46 -12.77 -16.40
N GLN A 114 25.75 -11.88 -15.76
CA GLN A 114 25.81 -10.46 -16.06
C GLN A 114 27.12 -9.84 -15.62
N ALA A 115 27.58 -10.11 -14.40
CA ALA A 115 28.85 -9.60 -13.88
C ALA A 115 30.07 -10.03 -14.71
N GLU A 116 30.04 -11.25 -15.27
CA GLU A 116 31.09 -11.77 -16.15
C GLU A 116 31.06 -11.18 -17.57
N THR A 117 30.06 -10.38 -17.93
CA THR A 117 29.88 -9.82 -19.28
C THR A 117 29.89 -8.30 -19.21
N PRO A 118 31.02 -7.62 -19.49
CA PRO A 118 31.15 -6.17 -19.34
C PRO A 118 30.10 -5.36 -20.07
N GLU A 119 29.66 -5.83 -21.23
CA GLU A 119 28.63 -5.17 -22.06
C GLU A 119 27.24 -5.23 -21.42
N LEU A 120 26.98 -6.25 -20.57
CA LEU A 120 25.71 -6.43 -19.85
C LEU A 120 25.75 -5.81 -18.46
N ALA A 121 26.93 -5.58 -17.90
CA ALA A 121 27.11 -5.05 -16.54
C ALA A 121 26.52 -3.63 -16.37
N GLN A 122 26.20 -2.94 -17.47
CA GLN A 122 25.57 -1.61 -17.46
C GLN A 122 24.04 -1.65 -17.32
N ASP A 123 23.42 -2.82 -17.45
CA ASP A 123 21.98 -2.97 -17.23
C ASP A 123 21.67 -3.07 -15.72
N ASN A 124 21.58 -1.89 -15.12
CA ASN A 124 21.30 -1.77 -13.69
C ASN A 124 19.89 -2.29 -13.32
N GLU A 125 18.90 -2.18 -14.22
CA GLU A 125 17.53 -2.66 -13.95
C GLU A 125 17.51 -4.18 -13.77
N PHE A 126 18.16 -4.91 -14.68
CA PHE A 126 18.30 -6.36 -14.57
C PHE A 126 19.01 -6.78 -13.28
N THR A 127 20.10 -6.08 -12.93
CA THR A 127 20.88 -6.35 -11.72
C THR A 127 20.03 -6.12 -10.47
N VAL A 128 19.30 -5.01 -10.39
CA VAL A 128 18.40 -4.70 -9.29
C VAL A 128 17.32 -5.77 -9.14
N LEU A 129 16.68 -6.17 -10.24
CA LEU A 129 15.65 -7.24 -10.22
C LEU A 129 16.24 -8.59 -9.77
N GLY A 130 17.44 -8.92 -10.22
CA GLY A 130 18.16 -10.12 -9.78
C GLY A 130 18.41 -10.15 -8.26
N HIS A 131 18.90 -9.03 -7.71
CA HIS A 131 19.11 -8.88 -6.26
C HIS A 131 17.79 -8.90 -5.49
N LEU A 132 16.73 -8.28 -5.99
CA LEU A 132 15.41 -8.32 -5.35
C LEU A 132 14.83 -9.73 -5.32
N LEU A 133 15.00 -10.51 -6.40
CA LEU A 133 14.58 -11.92 -6.42
C LEU A 133 15.38 -12.77 -5.43
N ALA A 134 16.70 -12.54 -5.33
CA ALA A 134 17.55 -13.20 -4.34
C ALA A 134 17.14 -12.83 -2.91
N ALA A 135 16.91 -11.54 -2.64
CA ALA A 135 16.46 -11.03 -1.35
C ALA A 135 15.09 -11.59 -0.94
N GLY A 136 14.11 -11.57 -1.86
CA GLY A 136 12.79 -12.15 -1.63
C GLY A 136 12.85 -13.66 -1.36
N SER A 137 13.69 -14.37 -2.08
CA SER A 137 13.93 -15.80 -1.84
C SER A 137 14.54 -16.06 -0.45
N ALA A 138 15.54 -15.24 -0.05
CA ALA A 138 16.17 -15.32 1.26
C ALA A 138 15.17 -14.99 2.39
N HIS A 139 14.28 -14.02 2.19
CA HIS A 139 13.20 -13.69 3.14
C HIS A 139 12.29 -14.89 3.37
N ARG A 140 11.83 -15.56 2.30
CA ARG A 140 10.99 -16.76 2.40
C ARG A 140 11.72 -17.95 3.04
N LEU A 141 13.04 -17.99 2.94
CA LEU A 141 13.89 -18.99 3.60
C LEU A 141 14.29 -18.58 5.03
N GLN A 142 13.78 -17.46 5.56
CA GLN A 142 14.09 -16.91 6.88
C GLN A 142 15.59 -16.55 7.07
N ASN A 143 16.30 -16.33 5.97
CA ASN A 143 17.71 -15.91 6.01
C ASN A 143 17.80 -14.38 5.96
N ARG A 144 17.62 -13.73 7.11
CA ARG A 144 17.60 -12.26 7.25
C ARG A 144 18.91 -11.62 6.79
N ALA A 145 20.05 -12.19 7.14
CA ALA A 145 21.36 -11.62 6.80
C ALA A 145 21.55 -11.51 5.29
N LEU A 146 21.23 -12.58 4.55
CA LEU A 146 21.33 -12.59 3.10
C LEU A 146 20.26 -11.68 2.45
N ARG A 147 19.04 -11.69 2.97
CA ARG A 147 17.98 -10.78 2.53
C ARG A 147 18.43 -9.33 2.58
N ASP A 148 18.95 -8.89 3.73
CA ASP A 148 19.33 -7.51 3.97
C ASP A 148 20.56 -7.12 3.13
N GLN A 149 21.50 -8.04 2.93
CA GLN A 149 22.64 -7.85 2.05
C GLN A 149 22.20 -7.65 0.59
N GLU A 150 21.36 -8.53 0.07
CA GLU A 150 20.89 -8.46 -1.33
C GLU A 150 19.99 -7.24 -1.55
N LEU A 151 19.13 -6.91 -0.59
CA LEU A 151 18.31 -5.70 -0.62
C LEU A 151 19.16 -4.43 -0.62
N GLY A 152 20.20 -4.36 0.22
CA GLY A 152 21.13 -3.23 0.26
C GLY A 152 21.78 -2.99 -1.09
N ARG A 153 22.29 -4.05 -1.73
CA ARG A 153 22.87 -3.98 -3.08
C ARG A 153 21.87 -3.49 -4.13
N ALA A 154 20.62 -4.00 -4.07
CA ALA A 154 19.56 -3.55 -4.97
C ALA A 154 19.27 -2.05 -4.83
N LEU A 155 19.17 -1.55 -3.60
CA LEU A 155 18.90 -0.13 -3.32
C LEU A 155 20.06 0.78 -3.72
N GLU A 156 21.31 0.40 -3.46
CA GLU A 156 22.50 1.15 -3.87
C GLU A 156 22.56 1.31 -5.40
N LEU A 157 22.37 0.24 -6.14
CA LEU A 157 22.38 0.27 -7.61
C LEU A 157 21.22 1.09 -8.18
N ALA A 158 20.05 0.97 -7.57
CA ALA A 158 18.84 1.66 -8.05
C ALA A 158 18.92 3.18 -7.87
N GLN A 159 19.53 3.68 -6.79
CA GLN A 159 19.69 5.12 -6.51
C GLN A 159 20.49 5.86 -7.60
N HIS A 160 21.40 5.17 -8.27
CA HIS A 160 22.28 5.75 -9.27
C HIS A 160 21.77 5.56 -10.71
N SER A 161 20.58 4.97 -10.90
CA SER A 161 20.05 4.62 -12.22
C SER A 161 18.63 5.10 -12.42
N ALA A 162 18.45 6.00 -13.40
CA ALA A 162 17.10 6.47 -13.77
C ALA A 162 16.22 5.34 -14.34
N SER A 163 16.81 4.35 -15.03
CA SER A 163 16.08 3.18 -15.57
C SER A 163 15.57 2.25 -14.48
N ALA A 164 16.25 2.18 -13.33
CA ALA A 164 15.89 1.31 -12.21
C ALA A 164 14.92 1.96 -11.21
N ARG A 165 14.41 3.17 -11.46
CA ARG A 165 13.53 3.90 -10.51
C ARG A 165 12.29 3.10 -10.09
N SER A 166 11.63 2.42 -11.02
CA SER A 166 10.46 1.58 -10.70
C SER A 166 10.84 0.39 -9.82
N ALA A 167 12.00 -0.18 -10.03
CA ALA A 167 12.53 -1.28 -9.21
C ALA A 167 12.94 -0.77 -7.82
N GLU A 168 13.49 0.44 -7.70
CA GLU A 168 13.78 1.09 -6.41
C GLU A 168 12.53 1.30 -5.58
N GLU A 169 11.46 1.84 -6.18
CA GLU A 169 10.16 2.01 -5.51
C GLU A 169 9.64 0.67 -4.98
N GLY A 170 9.69 -0.38 -5.81
CA GLY A 170 9.32 -1.74 -5.44
C GLY A 170 10.20 -2.31 -4.31
N ALA A 171 11.51 -2.09 -4.37
CA ALA A 171 12.47 -2.52 -3.35
C ALA A 171 12.16 -1.91 -1.99
N ARG A 172 11.87 -0.61 -1.93
CA ARG A 172 11.51 0.09 -0.69
C ARG A 172 10.19 -0.40 -0.10
N LEU A 173 9.18 -0.69 -0.95
CA LEU A 173 7.92 -1.27 -0.50
C LEU A 173 8.11 -2.68 0.07
N LEU A 174 8.88 -3.54 -0.62
CA LEU A 174 9.22 -4.87 -0.12
C LEU A 174 10.02 -4.80 1.19
N ALA A 175 10.97 -3.89 1.29
CA ALA A 175 11.73 -3.66 2.52
C ALA A 175 10.83 -3.28 3.69
N ALA A 176 9.83 -2.41 3.46
CA ALA A 176 8.87 -2.03 4.47
C ALA A 176 7.94 -3.20 4.87
N GLU A 177 7.51 -4.02 3.90
CA GLU A 177 6.72 -5.22 4.16
C GLU A 177 7.51 -6.22 5.03
N TRP A 178 8.77 -6.47 4.69
CA TRP A 178 9.63 -7.38 5.47
C TRP A 178 9.96 -6.84 6.87
N ALA A 179 10.12 -5.53 7.03
CA ALA A 179 10.27 -4.92 8.34
C ALA A 179 9.00 -5.13 9.20
N LEU A 180 7.80 -5.08 8.59
CA LEU A 180 6.56 -5.39 9.29
C LEU A 180 6.44 -6.87 9.67
N ASP A 181 6.87 -7.79 8.80
CA ASP A 181 6.93 -9.22 9.08
C ASP A 181 7.91 -9.50 10.26
N ASP A 182 8.99 -8.74 10.35
CA ASP A 182 9.95 -8.78 11.46
C ASP A 182 9.46 -8.03 12.72
N ARG A 183 8.26 -7.41 12.67
CA ARG A 183 7.68 -6.55 13.72
C ARG A 183 8.50 -5.28 14.03
N ASP A 184 9.30 -4.83 13.09
CA ASP A 184 10.08 -3.58 13.18
C ASP A 184 9.29 -2.40 12.59
N ALA A 185 8.34 -1.88 13.36
CA ALA A 185 7.50 -0.76 12.95
C ALA A 185 8.30 0.52 12.69
N PRO A 186 9.30 0.93 13.52
CA PRO A 186 10.10 2.10 13.26
C PRO A 186 10.81 2.04 11.90
N ARG A 187 11.41 0.92 11.57
CA ARG A 187 12.10 0.71 10.30
C ARG A 187 11.13 0.75 9.11
N ALA A 188 9.96 0.13 9.25
CA ALA A 188 8.92 0.17 8.22
C ALA A 188 8.45 1.61 7.96
N ILE A 189 8.22 2.41 9.00
CA ILE A 189 7.81 3.81 8.90
C ILE A 189 8.89 4.65 8.22
N GLU A 190 10.16 4.46 8.57
CA GLU A 190 11.29 5.14 7.93
C GLU A 190 11.32 4.89 6.42
N LEU A 191 11.25 3.62 6.01
CA LEU A 191 11.25 3.21 4.60
C LEU A 191 10.06 3.77 3.82
N LEU A 192 8.86 3.77 4.42
CA LEU A 192 7.64 4.29 3.80
C LEU A 192 7.66 5.81 3.68
N ASN A 193 8.24 6.53 4.64
CA ASN A 193 8.39 7.99 4.59
C ASN A 193 9.45 8.44 3.57
N ALA A 194 10.42 7.58 3.23
CA ALA A 194 11.41 7.82 2.19
C ALA A 194 10.87 7.64 0.77
N LEU A 195 9.62 7.16 0.61
CA LEU A 195 8.99 6.99 -0.70
C LEU A 195 8.64 8.34 -1.34
N PRO A 196 8.77 8.48 -2.68
CA PRO A 196 8.24 9.63 -3.40
C PRO A 196 6.74 9.82 -3.15
N HIS A 197 6.27 11.08 -3.10
CA HIS A 197 4.87 11.40 -2.78
C HIS A 197 3.83 10.64 -3.63
N GLY A 198 4.10 10.41 -4.92
CA GLY A 198 3.21 9.65 -5.79
C GLY A 198 3.09 8.17 -5.41
N VAL A 199 4.19 7.56 -4.96
CA VAL A 199 4.24 6.15 -4.52
C VAL A 199 3.64 5.99 -3.13
N ALA A 200 3.95 6.91 -2.21
CA ALA A 200 3.44 6.89 -0.84
C ALA A 200 1.90 6.96 -0.76
N ARG A 201 1.23 7.46 -1.82
CA ARG A 201 -0.24 7.52 -1.93
C ARG A 201 -0.86 6.29 -2.60
N ARG A 202 -0.09 5.35 -3.11
CA ARG A 202 -0.64 4.11 -3.69
C ARG A 202 -1.28 3.27 -2.57
N THR A 203 -2.36 2.60 -2.90
CA THR A 203 -3.14 1.79 -1.94
C THR A 203 -2.27 0.80 -1.16
N HIS A 204 -1.30 0.16 -1.83
CA HIS A 204 -0.38 -0.77 -1.18
C HIS A 204 0.51 -0.08 -0.14
N ALA A 205 1.15 1.05 -0.48
CA ALA A 205 1.97 1.83 0.45
C ALA A 205 1.16 2.32 1.66
N LEU A 206 -0.07 2.79 1.43
CA LEU A 206 -0.97 3.22 2.52
C LEU A 206 -1.39 2.04 3.42
N ARG A 207 -1.60 0.84 2.87
CA ARG A 207 -1.87 -0.36 3.68
C ARG A 207 -0.69 -0.72 4.58
N LEU A 208 0.53 -0.71 4.04
CA LEU A 208 1.74 -0.94 4.83
C LEU A 208 1.91 0.15 5.90
N LYS A 209 1.65 1.42 5.56
CA LYS A 209 1.73 2.54 6.50
C LYS A 209 0.71 2.41 7.64
N LEU A 210 -0.52 2.01 7.33
CA LEU A 210 -1.55 1.72 8.33
C LEU A 210 -1.11 0.59 9.27
N GLN A 211 -0.59 -0.49 8.72
CA GLN A 211 -0.09 -1.62 9.51
C GLN A 211 1.10 -1.22 10.38
N ALA A 212 2.04 -0.44 9.83
CA ALA A 212 3.20 0.09 10.56
C ALA A 212 2.78 0.99 11.72
N ALA A 213 1.84 1.92 11.49
CA ALA A 213 1.34 2.82 12.51
C ALA A 213 0.61 2.06 13.65
N ARG A 214 -0.19 1.04 13.30
CA ARG A 214 -0.84 0.18 14.31
C ARG A 214 0.17 -0.63 15.13
N LEU A 215 1.14 -1.25 14.46
CA LEU A 215 2.18 -2.03 15.12
C LEU A 215 3.07 -1.15 16.02
N GLY A 216 3.31 0.09 15.60
CA GLY A 216 4.09 1.09 16.34
C GLY A 216 3.32 1.82 17.43
N GLY A 217 2.05 1.47 17.70
CA GLY A 217 1.23 2.14 18.72
C GLY A 217 0.96 3.62 18.41
N GLN A 218 0.82 3.98 17.13
CA GLN A 218 0.57 5.34 16.65
C GLN A 218 -0.88 5.48 16.11
N PRO A 219 -1.91 5.42 16.97
CA PRO A 219 -3.30 5.34 16.52
C PRO A 219 -3.78 6.57 15.74
N GLN A 220 -3.21 7.74 16.00
CA GLN A 220 -3.53 8.98 15.23
C GLN A 220 -3.06 8.88 13.78
N GLU A 221 -1.82 8.42 13.56
CA GLU A 221 -1.28 8.22 12.20
C GLU A 221 -2.00 7.06 11.49
N ALA A 222 -2.37 6.02 12.24
CA ALA A 222 -3.20 4.94 11.73
C ALA A 222 -4.57 5.46 11.24
N LEU A 223 -5.23 6.31 12.03
CA LEU A 223 -6.53 6.91 11.68
C LEU A 223 -6.42 7.80 10.44
N LYS A 224 -5.43 8.70 10.38
CA LYS A 224 -5.18 9.54 9.19
C LYS A 224 -4.95 8.70 7.94
N THR A 225 -4.15 7.65 8.06
CA THR A 225 -3.83 6.74 6.94
C THR A 225 -5.05 5.93 6.50
N ALA A 226 -5.87 5.47 7.45
CA ALA A 226 -7.12 4.77 7.17
C ALA A 226 -8.10 5.65 6.38
N ARG A 227 -8.23 6.93 6.73
CA ARG A 227 -9.06 7.90 5.99
C ARG A 227 -8.58 8.10 4.55
N LEU A 228 -7.25 8.18 4.33
CA LEU A 228 -6.69 8.24 2.98
C LEU A 228 -7.02 6.97 2.18
N LEU A 229 -6.92 5.81 2.81
CA LEU A 229 -7.28 4.54 2.17
C LEU A 229 -8.77 4.47 1.80
N ILE A 230 -9.65 4.96 2.66
CA ILE A 230 -11.10 5.02 2.39
C ILE A 230 -11.38 5.93 1.20
N LYS A 231 -10.75 7.11 1.16
CA LYS A 231 -10.87 8.05 0.03
C LYS A 231 -10.42 7.42 -1.30
N HIS A 232 -9.45 6.52 -1.27
CA HIS A 232 -8.96 5.77 -2.43
C HIS A 232 -9.69 4.43 -2.64
N GLN A 233 -10.89 4.26 -2.06
CA GLN A 233 -11.70 3.04 -2.18
C GLN A 233 -10.97 1.75 -1.75
N GLY A 234 -10.07 1.86 -0.79
CA GLY A 234 -9.31 0.72 -0.26
C GLY A 234 -10.13 -0.25 0.61
N PHE A 235 -11.36 0.14 1.00
CA PHE A 235 -12.28 -0.64 1.85
C PHE A 235 -13.72 -0.53 1.35
N SER A 236 -14.57 -1.50 1.74
CA SER A 236 -16.03 -1.36 1.64
C SER A 236 -16.53 -0.31 2.63
N THR A 237 -17.65 0.34 2.34
CA THR A 237 -18.21 1.41 3.19
C THR A 237 -18.45 0.96 4.63
N VAL A 238 -18.98 -0.25 4.82
CA VAL A 238 -19.26 -0.82 6.15
C VAL A 238 -17.95 -1.14 6.88
N GLY A 239 -16.99 -1.78 6.21
CA GLY A 239 -15.68 -2.08 6.80
C GLY A 239 -14.87 -0.82 7.12
N ALA A 240 -15.06 0.24 6.34
CA ALA A 240 -14.42 1.54 6.55
C ALA A 240 -14.89 2.19 7.86
N ALA A 241 -16.20 2.24 8.10
CA ALA A 241 -16.77 2.84 9.31
C ALA A 241 -16.31 2.11 10.59
N GLY A 242 -16.35 0.77 10.57
CA GLY A 242 -15.87 -0.03 11.71
C GLY A 242 -14.39 0.16 12.01
N LEU A 243 -13.54 0.23 10.97
CA LEU A 243 -12.11 0.48 11.13
C LEU A 243 -11.84 1.88 11.70
N VAL A 244 -12.50 2.92 11.19
CA VAL A 244 -12.35 4.30 11.69
C VAL A 244 -12.75 4.39 13.16
N ARG A 245 -13.90 3.80 13.54
CA ARG A 245 -14.34 3.75 14.95
C ARG A 245 -13.31 3.08 15.84
N SER A 246 -12.81 1.90 15.45
CA SER A 246 -11.78 1.18 16.22
C SER A 246 -10.53 2.01 16.44
N LEU A 247 -10.01 2.62 15.37
CA LEU A 247 -8.80 3.45 15.45
C LEU A 247 -9.04 4.75 16.22
N ALA A 248 -10.24 5.35 16.10
CA ALA A 248 -10.61 6.51 16.90
C ALA A 248 -10.67 6.15 18.39
N PHE A 249 -11.25 5.00 18.75
CA PHE A 249 -11.27 4.51 20.14
C PHE A 249 -9.86 4.28 20.68
N GLU A 250 -9.01 3.57 19.92
CA GLU A 250 -7.61 3.36 20.29
C GLU A 250 -6.88 4.70 20.53
N ALA A 251 -7.15 5.71 19.68
CA ALA A 251 -6.55 7.03 19.83
C ALA A 251 -7.07 7.79 21.07
N LEU A 252 -8.39 7.76 21.31
CA LEU A 252 -9.01 8.45 22.44
C LEU A 252 -8.59 7.80 23.77
N ASP A 253 -8.52 6.46 23.82
CA ASP A 253 -8.14 5.71 25.00
C ASP A 253 -6.66 5.89 25.38
N ALA A 254 -5.81 6.16 24.40
CA ALA A 254 -4.39 6.47 24.62
C ALA A 254 -4.14 7.86 25.24
N ALA A 255 -5.17 8.68 25.40
CA ALA A 255 -5.05 9.97 26.07
C ALA A 255 -4.91 9.79 27.58
N HIS A 256 -3.83 10.29 28.15
CA HIS A 256 -3.54 10.21 29.59
C HIS A 256 -3.95 11.47 30.36
N ASP A 257 -4.23 12.58 29.67
CA ASP A 257 -4.70 13.84 30.23
C ASP A 257 -5.74 14.49 29.33
N ILE A 258 -6.47 15.46 29.92
CA ILE A 258 -7.57 16.13 29.23
C ILE A 258 -7.10 17.00 28.06
N ASP A 259 -5.92 17.60 28.14
CA ASP A 259 -5.42 18.46 27.08
C ASP A 259 -4.96 17.65 25.87
N GLN A 260 -4.41 16.47 26.11
CA GLN A 260 -4.14 15.49 25.04
C GLN A 260 -5.45 15.03 24.39
N LEU A 261 -6.46 14.72 25.19
CA LEU A 261 -7.78 14.29 24.68
C LEU A 261 -8.46 15.40 23.86
N ARG A 262 -8.39 16.66 24.31
CA ARG A 262 -8.89 17.84 23.55
C ARG A 262 -8.20 17.97 22.21
N ARG A 263 -6.87 17.87 22.17
CA ARG A 263 -6.11 17.91 20.90
C ARG A 263 -6.52 16.78 19.95
N LEU A 264 -6.70 15.56 20.48
CA LEU A 264 -7.19 14.42 19.71
C LEU A 264 -8.58 14.68 19.13
N TRP A 265 -9.53 15.10 19.98
CA TRP A 265 -10.90 15.42 19.58
C TRP A 265 -10.96 16.49 18.48
N MET A 266 -10.20 17.57 18.66
CA MET A 266 -10.11 18.64 17.66
C MET A 266 -9.44 18.20 16.36
N GLY A 267 -8.56 17.23 16.41
CA GLY A 267 -7.90 16.61 15.24
C GLY A 267 -8.77 15.59 14.49
N LEU A 268 -9.92 15.19 15.03
CA LEU A 268 -10.88 14.34 14.32
C LEU A 268 -11.61 15.14 13.23
N ASP A 269 -11.98 14.47 12.14
CA ASP A 269 -12.82 15.09 11.11
C ASP A 269 -14.22 15.40 11.65
N ALA A 270 -14.90 16.36 11.03
CA ALA A 270 -16.24 16.74 11.43
C ALA A 270 -17.24 15.56 11.36
N ALA A 271 -17.08 14.67 10.38
CA ALA A 271 -17.89 13.46 10.26
C ALA A 271 -17.68 12.49 11.45
N ASP A 272 -16.45 12.31 11.89
CA ASP A 272 -16.13 11.42 13.02
C ASP A 272 -16.61 12.00 14.35
N ARG A 273 -16.53 13.33 14.52
CA ARG A 273 -17.09 13.99 15.70
C ARG A 273 -18.61 13.94 15.78
N ARG A 274 -19.29 13.67 14.65
CA ARG A 274 -20.73 13.43 14.57
C ARG A 274 -21.09 11.94 14.63
N ASP A 275 -20.11 11.04 14.66
CA ASP A 275 -20.38 9.62 14.89
C ASP A 275 -20.74 9.41 16.37
N PRO A 276 -21.96 8.90 16.68
CA PRO A 276 -22.43 8.77 18.06
C PRO A 276 -21.51 7.94 18.96
N PHE A 277 -20.93 6.87 18.43
CA PHE A 277 -20.05 6.00 19.23
C PHE A 277 -18.70 6.66 19.52
N ILE A 278 -18.13 7.39 18.54
CA ILE A 278 -16.88 8.13 18.74
C ILE A 278 -17.08 9.27 19.75
N ALA A 279 -18.19 10.01 19.61
CA ALA A 279 -18.52 11.09 20.55
C ALA A 279 -18.78 10.56 21.97
N ALA A 280 -19.51 9.46 22.09
CA ALA A 280 -19.77 8.81 23.37
C ALA A 280 -18.45 8.32 24.03
N ARG A 281 -17.54 7.71 23.26
CA ARG A 281 -16.23 7.28 23.77
C ARG A 281 -15.37 8.45 24.23
N ALA A 282 -15.31 9.53 23.44
CA ALA A 282 -14.59 10.73 23.80
C ALA A 282 -15.14 11.36 25.09
N ALA A 283 -16.47 11.44 25.21
CA ALA A 283 -17.13 11.98 26.37
C ALA A 283 -16.91 11.12 27.63
N ALA A 284 -16.96 9.80 27.50
CA ALA A 284 -16.66 8.89 28.59
C ALA A 284 -15.21 9.07 29.10
N GLN A 285 -14.25 9.18 28.18
CA GLN A 285 -12.86 9.43 28.51
C GLN A 285 -12.63 10.81 29.14
N ALA A 286 -13.30 11.86 28.63
CA ALA A 286 -13.25 13.18 29.24
C ALA A 286 -13.78 13.19 30.67
N SER A 287 -14.89 12.51 30.93
CA SER A 287 -15.45 12.35 32.28
C SER A 287 -14.50 11.58 33.19
N ALA A 288 -13.87 10.51 32.71
CA ALA A 288 -12.90 9.73 33.47
C ALA A 288 -11.64 10.54 33.82
N LEU A 289 -11.23 11.46 32.94
CA LEU A 289 -10.13 12.40 33.17
C LEU A 289 -10.54 13.66 33.97
N GLY A 290 -11.74 13.67 34.54
CA GLY A 290 -12.21 14.74 35.45
C GLY A 290 -12.73 16.00 34.75
N SER A 291 -13.08 15.92 33.44
CA SER A 291 -13.63 17.05 32.70
C SER A 291 -15.02 16.74 32.10
N PRO A 292 -16.08 16.64 32.94
CA PRO A 292 -17.44 16.37 32.48
C PRO A 292 -18.02 17.52 31.62
N ASP A 293 -17.48 18.74 31.72
CA ASP A 293 -17.88 19.89 30.89
C ASP A 293 -17.51 19.69 29.41
N ASP A 294 -16.29 19.18 29.13
CA ASP A 294 -15.87 18.83 27.79
C ASP A 294 -16.76 17.73 27.22
N ALA A 295 -17.02 16.69 28.03
CA ALA A 295 -17.89 15.60 27.65
C ALA A 295 -19.28 16.10 27.21
N ARG A 296 -19.91 16.97 28.03
CA ARG A 296 -21.19 17.57 27.71
C ARG A 296 -21.13 18.45 26.46
N THR A 297 -20.07 19.21 26.30
CA THR A 297 -19.89 20.08 25.12
C THR A 297 -19.82 19.25 23.84
N TRP A 298 -19.13 18.10 23.87
CA TRP A 298 -19.00 17.22 22.70
C TRP A 298 -20.27 16.44 22.41
N LEU A 299 -21.04 16.06 23.44
CA LEU A 299 -22.31 15.32 23.29
C LEU A 299 -23.48 16.24 22.87
N ARG A 300 -23.40 17.55 23.20
CA ARG A 300 -24.54 18.47 23.02
C ARG A 300 -25.16 18.47 21.61
N PRO A 301 -24.39 18.53 20.50
CA PRO A 301 -24.98 18.52 19.16
C PRO A 301 -25.80 17.25 18.87
N LEU A 302 -25.30 16.10 19.35
CA LEU A 302 -25.96 14.80 19.16
C LEU A 302 -27.15 14.62 20.12
N TRP A 303 -27.09 15.21 21.29
CA TRP A 303 -28.22 15.22 22.22
C TRP A 303 -29.38 16.09 21.73
N ASP A 304 -29.08 17.25 21.13
CA ASP A 304 -30.11 18.13 20.56
C ASP A 304 -30.91 17.41 19.42
N ASP A 305 -30.28 16.47 18.71
CA ASP A 305 -30.87 15.65 17.62
C ASP A 305 -31.21 14.21 18.07
N ILE A 306 -31.26 13.93 19.39
CA ILE A 306 -31.32 12.56 19.93
C ILE A 306 -32.56 11.76 19.48
N ALA A 307 -33.68 12.46 19.20
CA ALA A 307 -34.90 11.84 18.72
C ALA A 307 -34.77 11.25 17.30
N GLU A 308 -33.86 11.78 16.50
CA GLU A 308 -33.60 11.34 15.12
C GLU A 308 -32.60 10.18 15.04
N LEU A 309 -31.87 9.91 16.12
CA LEU A 309 -30.85 8.87 16.14
C LEU A 309 -31.48 7.45 16.19
N ALA A 310 -30.75 6.47 15.63
CA ALA A 310 -31.12 5.06 15.79
C ALA A 310 -31.04 4.63 17.26
N PRO A 311 -31.78 3.60 17.69
CA PRO A 311 -31.83 3.19 19.10
C PRO A 311 -30.46 2.91 19.71
N GLU A 312 -29.54 2.28 18.97
CA GLU A 312 -28.18 1.97 19.44
C GLU A 312 -27.33 3.24 19.62
N ASP A 313 -27.45 4.18 18.69
CA ASP A 313 -26.74 5.47 18.72
C ASP A 313 -27.25 6.32 19.91
N ARG A 314 -28.59 6.37 20.12
CA ARG A 314 -29.20 7.04 21.27
C ARG A 314 -28.70 6.49 22.59
N TRP A 315 -28.66 5.17 22.70
CA TRP A 315 -28.17 4.52 23.90
C TRP A 315 -26.75 4.91 24.20
N ALA A 316 -25.84 4.89 23.21
CA ALA A 316 -24.44 5.28 23.41
C ALA A 316 -24.29 6.72 23.90
N ILE A 317 -25.04 7.67 23.32
CA ILE A 317 -25.02 9.09 23.69
C ILE A 317 -25.62 9.29 25.08
N ALA A 318 -26.77 8.67 25.35
CA ALA A 318 -27.47 8.82 26.65
C ALA A 318 -26.62 8.22 27.79
N GLU A 319 -26.01 7.05 27.59
CA GLU A 319 -25.14 6.45 28.59
C GLU A 319 -23.89 7.30 28.86
N ALA A 320 -23.27 7.88 27.83
CA ALA A 320 -22.15 8.80 27.99
C ALA A 320 -22.54 10.07 28.74
N LEU A 321 -23.69 10.67 28.44
CA LEU A 321 -24.20 11.83 29.17
C LEU A 321 -24.52 11.49 30.63
N ALA A 322 -25.11 10.30 30.89
CA ALA A 322 -25.35 9.83 32.25
C ALA A 322 -24.06 9.71 33.08
N GLY A 323 -22.92 9.45 32.44
CA GLY A 323 -21.59 9.48 33.06
C GLY A 323 -20.98 10.89 33.25
N ALA A 324 -21.53 11.89 32.60
CA ALA A 324 -20.99 13.26 32.55
C ALA A 324 -21.84 14.30 33.31
N VAL A 325 -22.70 13.85 34.21
CA VAL A 325 -23.68 14.76 34.88
C VAL A 325 -23.09 15.62 36.02
N SER A 326 -21.90 15.30 36.51
CA SER A 326 -21.25 16.06 37.58
C SER A 326 -21.11 17.55 37.19
N GLY A 327 -21.65 18.44 38.02
CA GLY A 327 -21.64 19.90 37.80
C GLY A 327 -22.50 20.35 36.61
N ILE A 328 -23.50 19.57 36.15
CA ILE A 328 -24.36 19.93 35.02
C ILE A 328 -25.15 21.22 35.33
N GLY A 329 -25.09 22.18 34.37
CA GLY A 329 -25.71 23.50 34.56
C GLY A 329 -27.22 23.50 34.19
N PRO A 330 -27.93 24.60 34.57
CA PRO A 330 -29.37 24.72 34.29
C PRO A 330 -29.72 24.81 32.82
N GLU A 331 -28.77 25.16 31.97
CA GLU A 331 -28.94 25.22 30.49
C GLU A 331 -29.23 23.85 29.85
N TRP A 332 -28.97 22.77 30.59
CA TRP A 332 -29.29 21.41 30.15
C TRP A 332 -30.75 21.01 30.42
N LEU A 333 -31.41 21.66 31.40
CA LEU A 333 -32.79 21.27 31.79
C LEU A 333 -33.78 21.29 30.63
N PRO A 334 -33.84 22.35 29.79
CA PRO A 334 -34.77 22.37 28.65
C PRO A 334 -34.46 21.26 27.63
N ARG A 335 -33.17 20.90 27.44
CA ARG A 335 -32.75 19.83 26.51
C ARG A 335 -33.15 18.44 27.03
N LEU A 336 -33.00 18.21 28.34
CA LEU A 336 -33.41 16.97 29.00
C LEU A 336 -34.92 16.79 28.96
N ASP A 337 -35.66 17.85 29.22
CA ASP A 337 -37.13 17.84 29.16
C ASP A 337 -37.62 17.61 27.72
N ALA A 338 -37.02 18.28 26.71
CA ALA A 338 -37.34 18.07 25.31
C ALA A 338 -37.09 16.62 24.85
N ALA A 339 -35.93 16.04 25.20
CA ALA A 339 -35.61 14.67 24.87
C ALA A 339 -36.56 13.67 25.54
N SER A 340 -36.90 13.90 26.82
CA SER A 340 -37.85 13.04 27.56
C SER A 340 -39.27 13.13 27.00
N GLN A 341 -39.69 14.29 26.48
CA GLN A 341 -41.00 14.48 25.83
C GLN A 341 -41.04 13.82 24.43
N ALA A 342 -39.96 13.93 23.67
CA ALA A 342 -39.85 13.31 22.35
C ALA A 342 -39.78 11.77 22.44
N LEU A 343 -39.16 11.26 23.49
CA LEU A 343 -38.86 9.84 23.70
C LEU A 343 -39.34 9.35 25.09
N PRO A 344 -40.66 9.41 25.35
CA PRO A 344 -41.22 9.21 26.70
C PRO A 344 -41.05 7.77 27.26
N ARG A 345 -40.72 6.80 26.38
CA ARG A 345 -40.51 5.38 26.77
C ARG A 345 -39.09 4.90 26.60
N ASP A 346 -38.17 5.77 26.23
CA ASP A 346 -36.76 5.39 26.03
C ASP A 346 -36.03 5.38 27.38
N GLY A 347 -35.65 4.21 27.85
CA GLY A 347 -34.99 4.04 29.14
C GLY A 347 -33.59 4.63 29.18
N ALA A 348 -32.86 4.71 28.06
CA ALA A 348 -31.55 5.32 28.04
C ALA A 348 -31.62 6.84 28.23
N VAL A 349 -32.55 7.49 27.54
CA VAL A 349 -32.82 8.93 27.74
C VAL A 349 -33.31 9.19 29.17
N ALA A 350 -34.17 8.31 29.71
CA ALA A 350 -34.66 8.39 31.07
C ALA A 350 -33.53 8.29 32.10
N LEU A 351 -32.54 7.40 31.88
CA LEU A 351 -31.35 7.28 32.73
C LEU A 351 -30.54 8.59 32.74
N ALA A 352 -30.21 9.13 31.57
CA ALA A 352 -29.44 10.34 31.45
C ALA A 352 -30.14 11.54 32.10
N ALA A 353 -31.42 11.76 31.76
CA ALA A 353 -32.22 12.83 32.34
C ALA A 353 -32.40 12.64 33.86
N GLY A 354 -32.68 11.43 34.30
CA GLY A 354 -32.85 11.12 35.73
C GLY A 354 -31.59 11.42 36.55
N ARG A 355 -30.41 11.00 36.08
CA ARG A 355 -29.14 11.32 36.73
C ARG A 355 -28.85 12.83 36.76
N ALA A 356 -29.08 13.51 35.64
CA ALA A 356 -28.88 14.95 35.54
C ALA A 356 -29.80 15.75 36.50
N LEU A 357 -31.07 15.35 36.60
CA LEU A 357 -32.04 15.94 37.53
C LEU A 357 -31.67 15.66 39.00
N ALA A 358 -31.15 14.46 39.32
CA ALA A 358 -30.65 14.12 40.63
C ALA A 358 -29.50 15.03 41.05
N GLU A 359 -28.56 15.31 40.15
CA GLU A 359 -27.45 16.23 40.39
C GLU A 359 -27.91 17.64 40.63
N ARG A 360 -29.02 18.06 39.99
CA ARG A 360 -29.63 19.37 40.17
C ARG A 360 -30.57 19.48 41.41
N GLY A 361 -30.73 18.39 42.16
CA GLY A 361 -31.62 18.38 43.34
C GLY A 361 -33.11 18.23 43.01
N LEU A 362 -33.46 17.91 41.77
CA LEU A 362 -34.86 17.71 41.32
C LEU A 362 -35.32 16.28 41.54
N TRP A 363 -35.29 15.84 42.77
CA TRP A 363 -35.37 14.41 43.18
C TRP A 363 -36.65 13.71 42.76
N GLY A 364 -37.81 14.40 42.82
CA GLY A 364 -39.09 13.78 42.47
C GLY A 364 -39.18 13.32 41.01
N LYS A 365 -38.79 14.23 40.07
CA LYS A 365 -38.72 13.90 38.63
C LYS A 365 -37.62 12.89 38.34
N SER A 366 -36.45 13.07 38.97
CA SER A 366 -35.32 12.15 38.84
C SER A 366 -35.70 10.72 39.14
N ARG A 367 -36.40 10.50 40.27
CA ARG A 367 -36.81 9.18 40.72
C ARG A 367 -37.68 8.48 39.67
N ALA A 368 -38.72 9.17 39.17
CA ALA A 368 -39.60 8.57 38.19
C ALA A 368 -38.90 8.11 36.90
N LEU A 369 -37.95 8.94 36.43
CA LEU A 369 -37.14 8.61 35.22
C LEU A 369 -36.17 7.46 35.52
N LEU A 370 -35.50 7.44 36.65
CA LEU A 370 -34.58 6.38 37.02
C LEU A 370 -35.30 5.05 37.21
N GLU A 371 -36.53 5.05 37.83
CA GLU A 371 -37.37 3.87 37.93
C GLU A 371 -37.81 3.34 36.58
N GLN A 372 -38.13 4.24 35.64
CA GLN A 372 -38.42 3.86 34.25
C GLN A 372 -37.21 3.17 33.61
N ALA A 373 -36.02 3.77 33.72
CA ALA A 373 -34.79 3.22 33.16
C ALA A 373 -34.41 1.87 33.75
N ALA A 374 -34.56 1.73 35.07
CA ALA A 374 -34.23 0.52 35.81
C ALA A 374 -35.14 -0.68 35.44
N ASN A 375 -36.40 -0.41 35.05
CA ASN A 375 -37.38 -1.42 34.67
C ASN A 375 -37.50 -1.61 33.13
N ASP A 376 -36.74 -0.89 32.32
CA ASP A 376 -36.79 -1.05 30.88
C ASP A 376 -36.02 -2.30 30.42
N VAL A 377 -36.75 -3.35 30.06
CA VAL A 377 -36.20 -4.63 29.60
C VAL A 377 -35.45 -4.51 28.26
N ALA A 378 -35.67 -3.44 27.50
CA ALA A 378 -34.95 -3.19 26.22
C ALA A 378 -33.49 -2.75 26.47
N LEU A 379 -33.18 -2.22 27.66
CA LEU A 379 -31.83 -1.83 28.03
C LEU A 379 -30.97 -3.04 28.43
N PRO A 380 -29.68 -2.99 28.12
CA PRO A 380 -28.69 -3.95 28.64
C PRO A 380 -28.73 -4.02 30.17
N THR A 381 -28.48 -5.20 30.72
CA THR A 381 -28.42 -5.42 32.18
C THR A 381 -27.45 -4.47 32.87
N THR A 382 -26.32 -4.20 32.25
CA THR A 382 -25.32 -3.25 32.77
C THR A 382 -25.87 -1.85 32.90
N THR A 383 -26.72 -1.40 31.98
CA THR A 383 -27.33 -0.06 32.01
C THR A 383 -28.45 0.00 33.03
N ARG A 384 -29.31 -1.04 33.14
CA ARG A 384 -30.32 -1.15 34.20
C ARG A 384 -29.69 -1.16 35.58
N ARG A 385 -28.59 -1.88 35.76
CA ARG A 385 -27.80 -1.86 36.99
C ARG A 385 -27.34 -0.46 37.37
N LYS A 386 -26.85 0.34 36.40
CA LYS A 386 -26.48 1.75 36.64
C LYS A 386 -27.68 2.60 37.07
N ALA A 387 -28.87 2.36 36.53
CA ALA A 387 -30.10 3.01 36.97
C ALA A 387 -30.48 2.66 38.41
N TRP A 388 -30.40 1.37 38.78
CA TRP A 388 -30.62 0.91 40.17
C TRP A 388 -29.61 1.54 41.13
N ILE A 389 -28.33 1.62 40.76
CA ILE A 389 -27.30 2.30 41.57
C ILE A 389 -27.62 3.77 41.75
N ALA A 390 -28.01 4.48 40.68
CA ALA A 390 -28.41 5.88 40.74
C ALA A 390 -29.63 6.11 41.64
N LEU A 391 -30.61 5.19 41.63
CA LEU A 391 -31.74 5.20 42.58
C LEU A 391 -31.32 4.98 44.01
N ALA A 392 -30.36 4.10 44.27
CA ALA A 392 -29.85 3.85 45.60
C ALA A 392 -29.09 5.09 46.14
N GLU A 393 -28.27 5.72 45.30
CA GLU A 393 -27.56 6.97 45.63
C GLU A 393 -28.57 8.13 45.94
N LEU A 394 -29.64 8.24 45.14
CA LEU A 394 -30.71 9.20 45.37
C LEU A 394 -31.41 8.97 46.71
N ALA A 395 -31.80 7.70 46.99
CA ALA A 395 -32.44 7.33 48.25
C ALA A 395 -31.52 7.60 49.46
N THR A 396 -30.23 7.38 49.30
CA THR A 396 -29.24 7.73 50.35
C THR A 396 -29.18 9.25 50.63
N ARG A 397 -29.22 10.08 49.56
CA ARG A 397 -29.30 11.55 49.71
C ARG A 397 -30.62 12.01 50.38
N GLU A 398 -31.68 11.27 50.18
CA GLU A 398 -32.98 11.48 50.81
C GLU A 398 -33.07 10.93 52.26
N ASN A 399 -32.02 10.29 52.77
CA ASN A 399 -31.98 9.61 54.05
C ASN A 399 -32.96 8.40 54.16
N ASP A 400 -33.38 7.80 53.04
CA ASP A 400 -34.19 6.59 52.97
C ASP A 400 -33.33 5.35 52.86
N ALA A 401 -32.79 4.88 53.97
CA ALA A 401 -31.90 3.72 54.01
C ALA A 401 -32.56 2.43 53.55
N ALA A 402 -33.89 2.27 53.83
CA ALA A 402 -34.61 1.06 53.43
C ALA A 402 -34.80 0.98 51.92
N ARG A 403 -35.06 2.11 51.24
CA ARG A 403 -35.13 2.20 49.78
C ARG A 403 -33.74 2.02 49.17
N ALA A 404 -32.71 2.64 49.71
CA ALA A 404 -31.35 2.50 49.24
C ALA A 404 -30.90 1.05 49.22
N ALA A 405 -31.14 0.30 50.33
CA ALA A 405 -30.81 -1.10 50.43
C ALA A 405 -31.50 -1.95 49.35
N ARG A 406 -32.82 -1.75 49.16
CA ARG A 406 -33.55 -2.46 48.08
C ARG A 406 -33.03 -2.17 46.69
N CYS A 407 -32.68 -0.93 46.40
CA CYS A 407 -32.12 -0.53 45.09
C CYS A 407 -30.74 -1.17 44.89
N PHE A 408 -29.87 -1.22 45.89
CA PHE A 408 -28.58 -1.93 45.80
C PHE A 408 -28.76 -3.43 45.60
N GLU A 409 -29.75 -4.04 46.28
CA GLU A 409 -30.09 -5.46 46.09
C GLU A 409 -30.54 -5.73 44.65
N ASN A 410 -31.41 -4.88 44.09
CA ASN A 410 -31.83 -5.00 42.69
C ASN A 410 -30.65 -4.79 41.72
N ALA A 411 -29.77 -3.82 41.97
CA ALA A 411 -28.56 -3.65 41.19
C ALA A 411 -27.64 -4.88 41.22
N ALA A 412 -27.57 -5.59 42.36
CA ALA A 412 -26.78 -6.82 42.48
C ALA A 412 -27.40 -8.00 41.74
N ARG A 413 -28.74 -8.05 41.61
CA ARG A 413 -29.42 -9.08 40.83
C ARG A 413 -29.32 -8.92 39.31
N GLU A 414 -29.04 -7.71 38.83
CA GLU A 414 -28.81 -7.43 37.39
C GLU A 414 -27.36 -7.75 36.96
N GLY A 415 -26.47 -8.20 37.82
CA GLY A 415 -25.03 -8.39 37.58
C GLY A 415 -24.57 -9.80 37.32
#